data_bc644dceed7d955334c19489114f103b
#
_entry.id   bc644dceed7d955334c19489114f103b
#
_cell.length_a   1.000
_cell.length_b   1.000
_cell.length_c   1.000
_cell.angle_alpha   90.00
_cell.angle_beta   90.00
_cell.angle_gamma   90.00
#
_symmetry.space_group_name_H-M   'P 1'
#
loop_
_entity.id
_entity.type
_entity.pdbx_description
1 polymer ?
#
loop_
_entity_poly.entity_id
_entity_poly.type
_entity_poly.pdbx_seq_one_letter_code
_entity_poly.pdbx_strand_id
1 'polypeptide(L)'
;KQACYLAKKVKKHLKVPVSLVTSDRSRVTDFYPYEVFDRIIEKRSNNKFSKRYNDGALSHKKLEFNNDLRPLAYELTPYDTTLILDTDYIICNDLFKDVFDTTKDILLYKDSTDITLHRNFTEFKRISDTSIDFYWATCVVFKKTAFTKMFFELIEHIRQEWNHYANLYQLNTRIYRNDYSFSIAVDILKSDNIGLMPGTMLYSTDKDVLFKIEDDKLKFLVEKKDRLGQYTAVYTHKQNVHVMNKFSLNRMIGEM
;
A
#
# COMPACT_ATOMS: atom_id res chain seq x y z
N LYS A 1 -1.87 -8.68 13.09
CA LYS A 1 -2.13 -9.87 12.26
C LYS A 1 -1.67 -9.65 10.81
N GLN A 2 -2.20 -8.66 10.08
CA GLN A 2 -1.87 -8.40 8.65
C GLN A 2 -0.36 -8.32 8.41
N ALA A 3 0.38 -7.52 9.18
CA ALA A 3 1.82 -7.38 9.04
C ALA A 3 2.58 -8.71 9.19
N CYS A 4 2.18 -9.55 10.16
CA CYS A 4 2.81 -10.87 10.34
C CYS A 4 2.50 -11.82 9.18
N TYR A 5 1.27 -11.80 8.69
CA TYR A 5 0.88 -12.60 7.53
C TYR A 5 1.67 -12.17 6.28
N LEU A 6 1.74 -10.86 6.01
CA LEU A 6 2.54 -10.32 4.91
C LEU A 6 4.02 -10.71 5.06
N ALA A 7 4.62 -10.55 6.24
CA ALA A 7 6.02 -10.90 6.48
C ALA A 7 6.31 -12.38 6.17
N LYS A 8 5.42 -13.30 6.58
CA LYS A 8 5.54 -14.73 6.22
C LYS A 8 5.49 -14.95 4.70
N LYS A 9 4.59 -14.25 3.99
CA LYS A 9 4.48 -14.33 2.53
C LYS A 9 5.72 -13.75 1.84
N VAL A 10 6.25 -12.61 2.30
CA VAL A 10 7.49 -12.03 1.80
C VAL A 10 8.68 -13.00 1.99
N LYS A 11 8.86 -13.55 3.19
CA LYS A 11 9.92 -14.55 3.45
C LYS A 11 9.77 -15.80 2.58
N LYS A 12 8.53 -16.28 2.36
CA LYS A 12 8.26 -17.44 1.50
C LYS A 12 8.65 -17.17 0.05
N HIS A 13 8.19 -16.07 -0.55
CA HIS A 13 8.29 -15.83 -1.98
C HIS A 13 9.55 -15.05 -2.38
N LEU A 14 9.96 -14.05 -1.60
CA LEU A 14 11.08 -13.17 -1.95
C LEU A 14 12.38 -13.55 -1.25
N LYS A 15 12.32 -14.24 -0.10
CA LYS A 15 13.47 -14.69 0.69
C LYS A 15 14.38 -13.54 1.17
N VAL A 16 13.77 -12.39 1.49
CA VAL A 16 14.46 -11.20 1.98
C VAL A 16 14.10 -10.91 3.44
N PRO A 17 14.94 -10.18 4.20
CA PRO A 17 14.63 -9.78 5.55
C PRO A 17 13.45 -8.80 5.58
N VAL A 18 12.66 -8.84 6.67
CA VAL A 18 11.45 -8.01 6.83
C VAL A 18 11.52 -7.24 8.12
N SER A 19 11.44 -5.91 8.03
CA SER A 19 11.31 -5.03 9.18
C SER A 19 9.88 -4.49 9.29
N LEU A 20 9.41 -4.35 10.53
CA LEU A 20 8.12 -3.71 10.83
C LEU A 20 8.36 -2.33 11.44
N VAL A 21 7.72 -1.30 10.87
CA VAL A 21 7.59 0.01 11.50
C VAL A 21 6.23 0.07 12.16
N THR A 22 6.18 0.39 13.45
CA THR A 22 4.93 0.43 14.23
C THR A 22 4.94 1.61 15.21
N SER A 23 3.75 2.13 15.53
CA SER A 23 3.59 3.14 16.59
C SER A 23 3.51 2.54 17.99
N ASP A 24 3.39 1.21 18.10
CA ASP A 24 3.24 0.50 19.37
C ASP A 24 3.88 -0.89 19.26
N ARG A 25 5.09 -1.00 19.81
CA ARG A 25 5.87 -2.25 19.81
C ARG A 25 5.25 -3.28 20.72
N SER A 26 4.63 -2.90 21.82
CA SER A 26 4.06 -3.83 22.81
C SER A 26 3.00 -4.72 22.18
N ARG A 27 2.12 -4.15 21.34
CA ARG A 27 1.09 -4.90 20.60
C ARG A 27 1.64 -5.99 19.68
N VAL A 28 2.88 -5.84 19.22
CA VAL A 28 3.51 -6.85 18.36
C VAL A 28 4.07 -7.98 19.21
N THR A 29 4.72 -7.64 20.32
CA THR A 29 5.43 -8.58 21.19
C THR A 29 4.48 -9.46 21.99
N ASP A 30 3.33 -8.93 22.40
CA ASP A 30 2.35 -9.67 23.23
C ASP A 30 1.57 -10.73 22.46
N PHE A 31 1.45 -10.59 21.14
CA PHE A 31 0.56 -11.43 20.32
C PHE A 31 1.25 -12.25 19.23
N TYR A 32 2.55 -11.98 18.93
CA TYR A 32 3.22 -12.62 17.81
C TYR A 32 4.70 -12.94 18.12
N PRO A 33 5.20 -14.10 17.67
CA PRO A 33 6.59 -14.46 17.88
C PRO A 33 7.52 -13.45 17.17
N TYR A 34 8.56 -13.03 17.88
CA TYR A 34 9.62 -12.13 17.39
C TYR A 34 10.29 -12.60 16.10
N GLU A 35 10.23 -13.88 15.81
CA GLU A 35 10.89 -14.53 14.67
C GLU A 35 10.32 -14.15 13.28
N VAL A 36 9.15 -13.51 13.25
CA VAL A 36 8.53 -13.12 11.97
C VAL A 36 9.21 -11.92 11.36
N PHE A 37 9.71 -10.99 12.19
CA PHE A 37 10.38 -9.78 11.75
C PHE A 37 11.85 -9.80 12.12
N ASP A 38 12.71 -9.41 11.19
CA ASP A 38 14.15 -9.28 11.43
C ASP A 38 14.46 -8.05 12.30
N ARG A 39 13.63 -6.99 12.17
CA ARG A 39 13.65 -5.81 13.06
C ARG A 39 12.24 -5.27 13.29
N ILE A 40 12.00 -4.73 14.49
CA ILE A 40 10.81 -3.97 14.85
C ILE A 40 11.26 -2.57 15.25
N ILE A 41 10.83 -1.58 14.48
CA ILE A 41 11.18 -0.18 14.64
C ILE A 41 9.95 0.55 15.19
N GLU A 42 10.06 1.07 16.41
CA GLU A 42 8.99 1.85 17.00
C GLU A 42 9.17 3.32 16.65
N LYS A 43 8.12 3.91 16.09
CA LYS A 43 8.04 5.35 15.81
C LYS A 43 6.64 5.83 16.14
N ARG A 44 6.49 6.68 17.14
CA ARG A 44 5.19 7.22 17.51
C ARG A 44 4.64 8.11 16.42
N SER A 45 3.35 7.95 16.13
CA SER A 45 2.58 8.83 15.27
C SER A 45 1.86 9.89 16.12
N ASN A 46 1.97 11.13 15.73
CA ASN A 46 1.31 12.24 16.41
C ASN A 46 -0.04 12.63 15.77
N ASN A 47 -0.35 12.07 14.60
CA ASN A 47 -1.54 12.39 13.83
C ASN A 47 -2.65 11.37 14.05
N LYS A 48 -3.80 11.83 14.53
CA LYS A 48 -5.00 11.03 14.71
C LYS A 48 -6.06 11.45 13.71
N PHE A 49 -6.08 10.81 12.56
CA PHE A 49 -7.19 10.95 11.61
C PHE A 49 -8.12 9.75 11.73
N SER A 50 -9.41 9.99 11.59
CA SER A 50 -10.35 8.89 11.42
C SER A 50 -10.88 8.85 10.00
N LYS A 51 -10.83 7.67 9.41
CA LYS A 51 -11.33 7.38 8.07
C LYS A 51 -12.45 6.35 8.14
N ARG A 52 -13.44 6.50 7.26
CA ARG A 52 -14.48 5.50 7.03
C ARG A 52 -13.91 4.40 6.13
N TYR A 53 -14.08 3.16 6.55
CA TYR A 53 -13.71 1.97 5.78
C TYR A 53 -14.96 1.12 5.55
N ASN A 54 -15.17 0.68 4.30
CA ASN A 54 -16.23 -0.26 3.99
C ASN A 54 -15.81 -1.70 4.36
N ASP A 55 -16.80 -2.51 4.67
CA ASP A 55 -16.68 -3.95 4.87
C ASP A 55 -17.78 -4.62 4.04
N GLY A 56 -17.56 -4.72 2.75
CA GLY A 56 -18.58 -5.04 1.77
C GLY A 56 -19.46 -3.83 1.42
N ALA A 57 -20.48 -4.05 0.61
CA ALA A 57 -21.30 -2.98 0.06
C ALA A 57 -22.18 -2.26 1.08
N LEU A 58 -22.63 -2.97 2.13
CA LEU A 58 -23.69 -2.52 3.05
C LEU A 58 -23.18 -2.15 4.45
N SER A 59 -21.92 -2.41 4.76
CA SER A 59 -21.35 -2.18 6.08
C SER A 59 -20.12 -1.29 6.04
N HIS A 60 -19.92 -0.47 7.08
CA HIS A 60 -18.73 0.33 7.23
C HIS A 60 -18.40 0.59 8.70
N LYS A 61 -17.12 0.88 8.98
CA LYS A 61 -16.64 1.29 10.30
C LYS A 61 -15.74 2.51 10.17
N LYS A 62 -15.78 3.37 11.17
CA LYS A 62 -14.84 4.49 11.30
C LYS A 62 -13.66 4.02 12.14
N LEU A 63 -12.46 4.05 11.59
CA LEU A 63 -11.22 3.66 12.26
C LEU A 63 -10.22 4.80 12.24
N GLU A 64 -9.30 4.77 13.18
CA GLU A 64 -8.12 5.62 13.18
C GLU A 64 -7.22 5.25 11.99
N PHE A 65 -6.73 6.28 11.30
CA PHE A 65 -5.89 6.13 10.12
C PHE A 65 -4.59 6.89 10.34
N ASN A 66 -3.49 6.15 10.45
CA ASN A 66 -2.15 6.69 10.60
C ASN A 66 -1.42 6.57 9.26
N ASN A 67 -1.02 7.69 8.68
CA ASN A 67 -0.34 7.75 7.39
C ASN A 67 0.90 8.65 7.38
N ASP A 68 1.37 9.04 8.55
CA ASP A 68 2.48 9.97 8.75
C ASP A 68 3.87 9.34 8.82
N LEU A 69 3.96 8.00 8.89
CA LEU A 69 5.25 7.31 9.01
C LEU A 69 5.89 6.97 7.66
N ARG A 70 5.13 6.98 6.57
CA ARG A 70 5.66 6.63 5.25
C ARG A 70 6.68 7.63 4.70
N PRO A 71 6.52 8.96 4.87
CA PRO A 71 7.56 9.92 4.49
C PRO A 71 8.91 9.70 5.19
N LEU A 72 8.89 9.10 6.38
CA LEU A 72 10.08 8.80 7.17
C LEU A 72 10.77 7.48 6.77
N ALA A 73 10.30 6.79 5.74
CA ALA A 73 10.80 5.47 5.38
C ALA A 73 12.29 5.46 5.05
N TYR A 74 12.82 6.53 4.42
CA TYR A 74 14.24 6.66 4.13
C TYR A 74 15.11 6.66 5.39
N GLU A 75 14.67 7.36 6.43
CA GLU A 75 15.39 7.42 7.70
C GLU A 75 15.27 6.12 8.50
N LEU A 76 14.08 5.50 8.48
CA LEU A 76 13.76 4.35 9.31
C LEU A 76 14.27 3.03 8.75
N THR A 77 14.52 2.95 7.44
CA THR A 77 14.96 1.67 6.85
C THR A 77 16.37 1.28 7.29
N PRO A 78 16.58 0.01 7.70
CA PRO A 78 17.90 -0.52 7.97
C PRO A 78 18.62 -1.07 6.73
N TYR A 79 18.05 -0.96 5.53
CA TYR A 79 18.50 -1.60 4.31
C TYR A 79 18.97 -0.57 3.26
N ASP A 80 19.94 -0.97 2.42
CA ASP A 80 20.41 -0.14 1.28
C ASP A 80 19.37 -0.08 0.16
N THR A 81 18.70 -1.20 -0.12
CA THR A 81 17.53 -1.25 -1.00
C THR A 81 16.32 -1.72 -0.21
N THR A 82 15.23 -0.99 -0.30
CA THR A 82 14.03 -1.23 0.51
C THR A 82 12.80 -1.37 -0.38
N LEU A 83 12.02 -2.42 -0.15
CA LEU A 83 10.65 -2.55 -0.65
C LEU A 83 9.68 -2.20 0.49
N ILE A 84 8.99 -1.08 0.37
CA ILE A 84 7.87 -0.72 1.27
C ILE A 84 6.61 -1.43 0.78
N LEU A 85 5.86 -2.02 1.71
CA LEU A 85 4.55 -2.62 1.44
C LEU A 85 3.51 -2.17 2.48
N ASP A 86 2.30 -1.92 2.04
CA ASP A 86 1.14 -1.82 2.94
C ASP A 86 0.83 -3.18 3.53
N THR A 87 0.38 -3.21 4.79
CA THR A 87 0.12 -4.46 5.52
C THR A 87 -1.05 -5.28 4.95
N ASP A 88 -1.84 -4.68 4.08
CA ASP A 88 -2.96 -5.28 3.35
C ASP A 88 -2.61 -5.67 1.90
N TYR A 89 -1.31 -5.69 1.57
CA TYR A 89 -0.80 -6.23 0.32
C TYR A 89 -0.43 -7.71 0.49
N ILE A 90 -0.98 -8.60 -0.34
CA ILE A 90 -0.69 -10.04 -0.27
C ILE A 90 0.31 -10.41 -1.36
N ILE A 91 1.47 -10.96 -0.98
CA ILE A 91 2.46 -11.51 -1.89
C ILE A 91 2.15 -12.99 -2.14
N CYS A 92 1.93 -13.35 -3.40
CA CYS A 92 1.62 -14.73 -3.83
C CYS A 92 2.55 -15.26 -4.94
N ASN A 93 3.56 -14.49 -5.31
CA ASN A 93 4.58 -14.89 -6.28
C ASN A 93 5.91 -14.15 -6.01
N ASP A 94 6.88 -14.40 -6.85
CA ASP A 94 8.24 -13.86 -6.74
C ASP A 94 8.55 -12.67 -7.67
N LEU A 95 7.52 -12.06 -8.26
CA LEU A 95 7.65 -10.93 -9.20
C LEU A 95 8.57 -9.80 -8.69
N PHE A 96 8.64 -9.61 -7.38
CA PHE A 96 9.46 -8.55 -6.78
C PHE A 96 10.90 -8.98 -6.45
N LYS A 97 11.36 -10.16 -6.86
CA LYS A 97 12.78 -10.52 -6.63
C LYS A 97 13.74 -9.61 -7.39
N ASP A 98 13.43 -9.34 -8.65
CA ASP A 98 14.32 -8.60 -9.54
C ASP A 98 14.29 -7.08 -9.29
N VAL A 99 13.32 -6.58 -8.48
CA VAL A 99 13.26 -5.12 -8.19
C VAL A 99 14.43 -4.65 -7.32
N PHE A 100 15.08 -5.56 -6.58
CA PHE A 100 16.22 -5.21 -5.74
C PHE A 100 17.50 -4.92 -6.56
N ASP A 101 17.56 -5.43 -7.79
CA ASP A 101 18.68 -5.24 -8.75
C ASP A 101 18.43 -4.08 -9.73
N THR A 102 17.36 -3.32 -9.56
CA THR A 102 17.02 -2.18 -10.43
C THR A 102 18.17 -1.18 -10.53
N THR A 103 18.33 -0.55 -11.68
CA THR A 103 19.25 0.59 -11.87
C THR A 103 18.65 1.93 -11.42
N LYS A 104 17.32 1.98 -11.22
CA LYS A 104 16.61 3.18 -10.78
C LYS A 104 16.76 3.36 -9.27
N ASP A 105 16.68 4.60 -8.81
CA ASP A 105 16.72 4.94 -7.39
C ASP A 105 15.38 4.67 -6.71
N ILE A 106 14.28 4.85 -7.45
CA ILE A 106 12.90 4.66 -6.96
C ILE A 106 12.08 3.92 -8.01
N LEU A 107 11.27 2.94 -7.57
CA LEU A 107 10.22 2.32 -8.38
C LEU A 107 8.86 2.49 -7.72
N LEU A 108 7.86 2.86 -8.53
CA LEU A 108 6.48 3.07 -8.11
C LEU A 108 5.49 2.40 -9.09
N TYR A 109 4.34 2.00 -8.61
CA TYR A 109 3.24 1.67 -9.51
C TYR A 109 2.52 2.94 -9.97
N LYS A 110 2.35 3.07 -11.28
CA LYS A 110 1.45 4.03 -11.93
C LYS A 110 0.16 3.33 -12.36
N ASP A 111 0.30 2.18 -13.00
CA ASP A 111 -0.83 1.43 -13.52
C ASP A 111 -1.36 0.45 -12.49
N SER A 112 -2.69 0.36 -12.42
CA SER A 112 -3.36 -0.58 -11.55
C SER A 112 -4.60 -1.17 -12.23
N THR A 113 -4.91 -2.41 -11.86
CA THR A 113 -6.03 -3.15 -12.44
C THR A 113 -6.85 -3.77 -11.31
N ASP A 114 -8.14 -3.65 -11.42
CA ASP A 114 -9.08 -4.31 -10.53
C ASP A 114 -9.09 -5.83 -10.72
N ILE A 115 -9.31 -6.59 -9.65
CA ILE A 115 -9.33 -8.08 -9.68
C ILE A 115 -10.33 -8.67 -10.67
N THR A 116 -11.35 -7.92 -11.10
CA THR A 116 -12.31 -8.38 -12.10
C THR A 116 -11.84 -8.14 -13.54
N LEU A 117 -10.81 -7.33 -13.74
CA LEU A 117 -10.28 -6.85 -15.02
C LEU A 117 -11.28 -6.00 -15.84
N HIS A 118 -12.48 -5.73 -15.30
CA HIS A 118 -13.55 -5.02 -16.01
C HIS A 118 -13.95 -3.69 -15.38
N ARG A 119 -13.73 -3.51 -14.06
CA ARG A 119 -14.02 -2.26 -13.38
C ARG A 119 -12.91 -1.25 -13.64
N ASN A 120 -13.27 -0.04 -13.96
CA ASN A 120 -12.34 1.05 -14.23
C ASN A 120 -12.63 2.21 -13.28
N PHE A 121 -11.65 2.53 -12.43
CA PHE A 121 -11.75 3.59 -11.44
C PHE A 121 -10.82 4.75 -11.85
N THR A 122 -11.42 5.86 -12.29
CA THR A 122 -10.68 7.06 -12.73
C THR A 122 -9.85 7.68 -11.61
N GLU A 123 -10.28 7.51 -10.35
CA GLU A 123 -9.60 8.00 -9.15
C GLU A 123 -8.19 7.41 -8.94
N PHE A 124 -7.86 6.30 -9.62
CA PHE A 124 -6.53 5.66 -9.56
C PHE A 124 -5.69 5.92 -10.83
N LYS A 125 -6.12 6.84 -11.68
CA LYS A 125 -5.37 7.24 -12.87
C LYS A 125 -4.74 8.63 -12.72
N ARG A 126 -5.46 9.54 -12.08
CA ARG A 126 -5.05 10.92 -11.83
C ARG A 126 -5.43 11.34 -10.42
N ILE A 127 -4.66 12.25 -9.83
CA ILE A 127 -4.95 12.73 -8.48
C ILE A 127 -6.16 13.69 -8.43
N SER A 128 -6.51 14.32 -9.55
CA SER A 128 -7.76 15.06 -9.76
C SER A 128 -8.14 15.01 -11.24
N ASP A 129 -9.34 15.48 -11.60
CA ASP A 129 -9.86 15.42 -12.97
C ASP A 129 -8.98 16.16 -13.99
N THR A 130 -8.27 17.19 -13.56
CA THR A 130 -7.48 18.08 -14.41
C THR A 130 -5.98 18.06 -14.11
N SER A 131 -5.52 17.16 -13.22
CA SER A 131 -4.17 17.19 -12.69
C SER A 131 -3.28 16.06 -13.23
N ILE A 132 -2.25 15.74 -12.47
CA ILE A 132 -1.17 14.82 -12.79
C ILE A 132 -1.52 13.35 -12.60
N ASP A 133 -0.68 12.47 -13.13
CA ASP A 133 -0.81 11.03 -12.96
C ASP A 133 -0.79 10.59 -11.49
N PHE A 134 -1.54 9.54 -11.17
CA PHE A 134 -1.58 8.93 -9.86
C PHE A 134 -0.50 7.86 -9.74
N TYR A 135 0.29 7.94 -8.66
CA TYR A 135 1.27 6.92 -8.27
C TYR A 135 0.93 6.34 -6.92
N TRP A 136 1.03 5.01 -6.83
CA TRP A 136 0.70 4.28 -5.61
C TRP A 136 1.85 4.31 -4.60
N ALA A 137 1.55 4.75 -3.39
CA ALA A 137 2.46 4.64 -2.24
C ALA A 137 2.37 3.28 -1.52
N THR A 138 1.46 2.40 -1.94
CA THR A 138 1.22 1.08 -1.35
C THR A 138 2.41 0.15 -1.47
N CYS A 139 3.11 0.20 -2.62
CA CYS A 139 4.25 -0.63 -2.94
C CYS A 139 5.33 0.25 -3.60
N VAL A 140 6.45 0.45 -2.90
CA VAL A 140 7.53 1.35 -3.34
C VAL A 140 8.86 0.68 -3.13
N VAL A 141 9.70 0.64 -4.15
CA VAL A 141 11.11 0.28 -4.01
C VAL A 141 11.95 1.55 -4.00
N PHE A 142 12.95 1.60 -3.14
CA PHE A 142 13.93 2.67 -3.18
C PHE A 142 15.31 2.22 -2.70
N LYS A 143 16.35 2.88 -3.21
CA LYS A 143 17.75 2.74 -2.76
C LYS A 143 18.14 3.90 -1.85
N LYS A 144 19.07 3.69 -0.94
CA LYS A 144 19.64 4.76 -0.11
C LYS A 144 20.63 5.61 -0.92
N THR A 145 20.10 6.56 -1.70
CA THR A 145 20.88 7.53 -2.49
C THR A 145 20.55 8.95 -2.05
N ALA A 146 21.37 9.93 -2.46
CA ALA A 146 21.10 11.34 -2.23
C ALA A 146 19.80 11.79 -2.90
N PHE A 147 19.50 11.27 -4.10
CA PHE A 147 18.24 11.56 -4.81
C PHE A 147 17.03 11.06 -4.02
N THR A 148 17.08 9.82 -3.54
CA THR A 148 15.98 9.25 -2.76
C THR A 148 15.78 9.99 -1.43
N LYS A 149 16.87 10.45 -0.78
CA LYS A 149 16.77 11.29 0.41
C LYS A 149 15.98 12.55 0.10
N MET A 150 16.36 13.27 -0.94
CA MET A 150 15.65 14.48 -1.39
C MET A 150 14.18 14.20 -1.73
N PHE A 151 13.87 13.07 -2.36
CA PHE A 151 12.51 12.67 -2.68
C PHE A 151 11.64 12.49 -1.42
N PHE A 152 12.14 11.81 -0.39
CA PHE A 152 11.40 11.63 0.87
C PHE A 152 11.30 12.93 1.70
N GLU A 153 12.33 13.78 1.67
CA GLU A 153 12.27 15.13 2.26
C GLU A 153 11.20 15.99 1.59
N LEU A 154 11.08 15.91 0.25
CA LEU A 154 10.02 16.60 -0.50
C LEU A 154 8.62 16.05 -0.13
N ILE A 155 8.44 14.72 -0.01
CA ILE A 155 7.18 14.14 0.44
C ILE A 155 6.79 14.65 1.83
N GLU A 156 7.74 14.73 2.76
CA GLU A 156 7.50 15.25 4.11
C GLU A 156 7.14 16.73 4.06
N HIS A 157 7.81 17.54 3.24
CA HIS A 157 7.46 18.94 3.02
C HIS A 157 6.04 19.09 2.44
N ILE A 158 5.68 18.30 1.42
CA ILE A 158 4.32 18.28 0.85
C ILE A 158 3.29 17.94 1.94
N ARG A 159 3.61 17.00 2.84
CA ARG A 159 2.73 16.62 3.95
C ARG A 159 2.52 17.78 4.93
N GLN A 160 3.61 18.48 5.29
CA GLN A 160 3.56 19.63 6.20
C GLN A 160 2.75 20.79 5.61
N GLU A 161 2.95 21.06 4.31
CA GLU A 161 2.28 22.13 3.57
C GLU A 161 1.06 21.61 2.78
N TRP A 162 0.38 20.57 3.29
CA TRP A 162 -0.67 19.86 2.56
C TRP A 162 -1.77 20.75 1.97
N ASN A 163 -2.23 21.75 2.74
CA ASN A 163 -3.28 22.65 2.24
C ASN A 163 -2.85 23.44 1.01
N HIS A 164 -1.58 23.87 0.94
CA HIS A 164 -1.02 24.55 -0.21
C HIS A 164 -1.02 23.62 -1.44
N TYR A 165 -0.44 22.42 -1.30
CA TYR A 165 -0.34 21.47 -2.41
C TYR A 165 -1.71 20.93 -2.87
N ALA A 166 -2.64 20.71 -1.95
CA ALA A 166 -3.99 20.29 -2.30
C ALA A 166 -4.72 21.35 -3.15
N ASN A 167 -4.51 22.63 -2.85
CA ASN A 167 -5.06 23.73 -3.67
C ASN A 167 -4.34 23.82 -5.02
N LEU A 168 -3.01 23.78 -5.04
CA LEU A 168 -2.20 23.90 -6.25
C LEU A 168 -2.55 22.82 -7.28
N TYR A 169 -2.72 21.58 -6.83
CA TYR A 169 -3.06 20.44 -7.67
C TYR A 169 -4.57 20.16 -7.77
N GLN A 170 -5.41 21.10 -7.30
CA GLN A 170 -6.87 21.06 -7.41
C GLN A 170 -7.51 19.78 -6.87
N LEU A 171 -7.03 19.31 -5.71
CA LEU A 171 -7.56 18.12 -5.08
C LEU A 171 -8.91 18.41 -4.40
N ASN A 172 -9.91 17.57 -4.68
CA ASN A 172 -11.25 17.66 -4.09
C ASN A 172 -11.31 17.21 -2.61
N THR A 173 -10.16 16.93 -2.00
CA THR A 173 -10.08 16.46 -0.62
C THR A 173 -9.03 17.23 0.18
N ARG A 174 -9.34 17.53 1.44
CA ARG A 174 -8.39 18.07 2.41
C ARG A 174 -7.70 16.98 3.22
N ILE A 175 -8.11 15.73 3.06
CA ILE A 175 -7.50 14.60 3.75
C ILE A 175 -6.20 14.24 3.03
N TYR A 176 -5.09 14.32 3.76
CA TYR A 176 -3.79 13.89 3.27
C TYR A 176 -3.78 12.39 2.93
N ARG A 177 -3.22 12.05 1.77
CA ARG A 177 -2.93 10.68 1.34
C ARG A 177 -1.50 10.58 0.84
N ASN A 178 -0.80 9.52 1.24
CA ASN A 178 0.55 9.25 0.74
C ASN A 178 0.61 9.14 -0.78
N ASP A 179 -0.38 8.51 -1.42
CA ASP A 179 -0.43 8.39 -2.88
C ASP A 179 -0.36 9.77 -3.58
N TYR A 180 -1.07 10.77 -3.04
CA TYR A 180 -1.05 12.12 -3.59
C TYR A 180 0.29 12.81 -3.41
N SER A 181 0.91 12.71 -2.23
CA SER A 181 2.22 13.33 -2.01
C SER A 181 3.33 12.67 -2.83
N PHE A 182 3.27 11.34 -3.02
CA PHE A 182 4.18 10.63 -3.91
C PHE A 182 3.98 11.06 -5.37
N SER A 183 2.74 11.17 -5.84
CA SER A 183 2.42 11.65 -7.20
C SER A 183 2.92 13.07 -7.45
N ILE A 184 2.72 13.96 -6.47
CA ILE A 184 3.18 15.35 -6.55
C ILE A 184 4.73 15.40 -6.55
N ALA A 185 5.40 14.61 -5.71
CA ALA A 185 6.86 14.56 -5.67
C ALA A 185 7.44 14.04 -7.00
N VAL A 186 6.81 13.02 -7.61
CA VAL A 186 7.20 12.52 -8.95
C VAL A 186 7.03 13.63 -10.00
N ASP A 187 5.93 14.37 -9.97
CA ASP A 187 5.66 15.46 -10.94
C ASP A 187 6.66 16.62 -10.78
N ILE A 188 6.99 17.01 -9.55
CA ILE A 188 7.94 18.09 -9.29
C ILE A 188 9.34 17.70 -9.75
N LEU A 189 9.79 16.49 -9.45
CA LEU A 189 11.17 16.07 -9.72
C LEU A 189 11.39 15.65 -11.17
N LYS A 190 10.40 15.04 -11.82
CA LYS A 190 10.44 14.60 -13.25
C LYS A 190 11.79 13.97 -13.65
N SER A 191 12.28 13.02 -12.84
CA SER A 191 13.63 12.49 -12.95
C SER A 191 13.67 11.09 -13.57
N ASP A 192 14.67 10.83 -14.38
CA ASP A 192 14.98 9.49 -14.91
C ASP A 192 15.41 8.49 -13.82
N ASN A 193 15.70 8.96 -12.60
CA ASN A 193 15.98 8.09 -11.45
C ASN A 193 14.71 7.41 -10.91
N ILE A 194 13.54 7.86 -11.34
CA ILE A 194 12.24 7.26 -11.00
C ILE A 194 11.82 6.30 -12.12
N GLY A 195 11.56 5.06 -11.77
CA GLY A 195 11.07 4.03 -12.69
C GLY A 195 9.71 3.47 -12.25
N LEU A 196 9.21 2.55 -13.05
CA LEU A 196 7.95 1.85 -12.75
C LEU A 196 8.22 0.45 -12.19
N MET A 197 7.37 0.03 -11.28
CA MET A 197 7.33 -1.34 -10.79
C MET A 197 6.97 -2.31 -11.95
N PRO A 198 7.44 -3.56 -11.89
CA PRO A 198 7.12 -4.55 -12.92
C PRO A 198 5.63 -4.89 -12.93
N GLY A 199 5.04 -4.94 -14.12
CA GLY A 199 3.63 -5.28 -14.33
C GLY A 199 2.67 -4.19 -13.84
N THR A 200 1.42 -4.59 -13.58
CA THR A 200 0.33 -3.73 -13.14
C THR A 200 -0.07 -4.13 -11.73
N MET A 201 -0.31 -3.17 -10.84
CA MET A 201 -0.78 -3.47 -9.49
C MET A 201 -2.21 -4.00 -9.52
N LEU A 202 -2.42 -5.22 -9.05
CA LEU A 202 -3.75 -5.80 -8.90
C LEU A 202 -4.35 -5.41 -7.54
N TYR A 203 -5.59 -4.96 -7.52
CA TYR A 203 -6.27 -4.57 -6.28
C TYR A 203 -7.72 -5.06 -6.23
N SER A 204 -8.22 -5.26 -5.01
CA SER A 204 -9.65 -5.34 -4.70
C SER A 204 -10.09 -4.08 -3.97
N THR A 205 -11.33 -3.64 -4.17
CA THR A 205 -11.87 -2.48 -3.46
C THR A 205 -12.23 -2.82 -2.00
N ASP A 206 -12.51 -1.81 -1.20
CA ASP A 206 -12.96 -1.99 0.18
C ASP A 206 -14.40 -2.56 0.29
N LYS A 207 -15.15 -2.55 -0.82
CA LYS A 207 -16.46 -3.21 -0.92
C LYS A 207 -16.38 -4.69 -1.26
N ASP A 208 -15.27 -5.15 -1.84
CA ASP A 208 -15.04 -6.55 -2.14
C ASP A 208 -14.67 -7.31 -0.87
N VAL A 209 -15.12 -8.53 -0.75
CA VAL A 209 -14.91 -9.35 0.44
C VAL A 209 -13.97 -10.50 0.12
N LEU A 210 -12.78 -10.49 0.69
CA LEU A 210 -11.91 -11.68 0.68
C LEU A 210 -12.54 -12.73 1.60
N PHE A 211 -12.94 -13.88 1.06
CA PHE A 211 -13.65 -14.89 1.84
C PHE A 211 -12.95 -16.25 1.91
N LYS A 212 -11.86 -16.44 1.15
CA LYS A 212 -11.01 -17.63 1.27
C LYS A 212 -9.58 -17.36 0.81
N ILE A 213 -8.63 -17.90 1.56
CA ILE A 213 -7.22 -17.96 1.21
C ILE A 213 -6.80 -19.43 1.19
N GLU A 214 -6.34 -19.92 0.04
CA GLU A 214 -5.80 -21.26 -0.13
C GLU A 214 -4.38 -21.13 -0.70
N ASP A 215 -3.39 -21.10 0.18
CA ASP A 215 -1.98 -20.82 -0.15
C ASP A 215 -1.82 -19.52 -0.97
N ASP A 216 -1.58 -19.61 -2.29
CA ASP A 216 -1.39 -18.48 -3.20
C ASP A 216 -2.61 -18.27 -4.13
N LYS A 217 -3.76 -18.86 -3.77
CA LYS A 217 -5.06 -18.65 -4.40
C LYS A 217 -5.97 -17.86 -3.46
N LEU A 218 -6.47 -16.73 -3.94
CA LEU A 218 -7.39 -15.88 -3.20
C LEU A 218 -8.76 -15.90 -3.86
N LYS A 219 -9.80 -15.97 -3.04
CA LYS A 219 -11.19 -15.96 -3.50
C LYS A 219 -11.93 -14.76 -2.92
N PHE A 220 -12.50 -13.96 -3.80
CA PHE A 220 -13.22 -12.75 -3.46
C PHE A 220 -14.69 -12.86 -3.82
N LEU A 221 -15.55 -12.25 -3.02
CA LEU A 221 -16.91 -11.90 -3.38
C LEU A 221 -16.91 -10.43 -3.81
N VAL A 222 -17.23 -10.20 -5.07
CA VAL A 222 -17.22 -8.88 -5.69
C VAL A 222 -18.65 -8.45 -5.93
N GLU A 223 -19.01 -7.23 -5.53
CA GLU A 223 -20.33 -6.67 -5.77
C GLU A 223 -20.57 -6.51 -7.28
N LYS A 224 -21.75 -6.95 -7.73
CA LYS A 224 -22.16 -6.79 -9.12
C LYS A 224 -22.49 -5.34 -9.40
N LYS A 225 -22.08 -4.85 -10.57
CA LYS A 225 -22.43 -3.52 -11.03
C LYS A 225 -23.97 -3.36 -11.07
N ASP A 226 -24.43 -2.23 -10.58
CA ASP A 226 -25.85 -1.82 -10.56
C ASP A 226 -26.81 -2.78 -9.78
N ARG A 227 -26.24 -3.67 -8.93
CA ARG A 227 -26.99 -4.62 -8.10
C ARG A 227 -26.47 -4.65 -6.67
N LEU A 228 -26.82 -3.61 -5.91
CA LEU A 228 -26.39 -3.45 -4.52
C LEU A 228 -26.66 -4.72 -3.68
N GLY A 229 -25.63 -5.18 -2.98
CA GLY A 229 -25.71 -6.37 -2.12
C GLY A 229 -25.69 -7.71 -2.86
N GLN A 230 -25.57 -7.73 -4.19
CA GLN A 230 -25.37 -8.95 -4.96
C GLN A 230 -23.90 -9.14 -5.32
N TYR A 231 -23.38 -10.34 -5.11
CA TYR A 231 -21.98 -10.67 -5.30
C TYR A 231 -21.77 -11.77 -6.33
N THR A 232 -20.59 -11.75 -6.95
CA THR A 232 -20.05 -12.85 -7.75
C THR A 232 -18.69 -13.25 -7.23
N ALA A 233 -18.30 -14.51 -7.42
CA ALA A 233 -17.00 -14.99 -7.00
C ALA A 233 -15.93 -14.70 -8.05
N VAL A 234 -14.81 -14.15 -7.63
CA VAL A 234 -13.61 -13.92 -8.44
C VAL A 234 -12.42 -14.61 -7.79
N TYR A 235 -11.55 -15.19 -8.57
CA TYR A 235 -10.35 -15.91 -8.11
C TYR A 235 -9.10 -15.26 -8.67
N THR A 236 -8.07 -15.11 -7.81
CA THR A 236 -6.70 -14.87 -8.25
C THR A 236 -5.83 -16.06 -7.89
N HIS A 237 -4.83 -16.37 -8.69
CA HIS A 237 -3.90 -17.45 -8.44
C HIS A 237 -2.48 -17.01 -8.76
N LYS A 238 -1.58 -17.13 -7.79
CA LYS A 238 -0.18 -16.67 -7.88
C LYS A 238 -0.06 -15.23 -8.39
N GLN A 239 -0.92 -14.36 -7.91
CA GLN A 239 -0.90 -12.92 -8.21
C GLN A 239 -0.83 -12.12 -6.91
N ASN A 240 0.05 -11.13 -6.88
CA ASN A 240 0.13 -10.20 -5.76
C ASN A 240 -1.07 -9.25 -5.79
N VAL A 241 -1.73 -9.04 -4.66
CA VAL A 241 -2.99 -8.28 -4.59
C VAL A 241 -3.00 -7.30 -3.43
N HIS A 242 -3.36 -6.05 -3.69
CA HIS A 242 -3.70 -5.07 -2.66
C HIS A 242 -5.16 -5.25 -2.24
N VAL A 243 -5.39 -5.71 -1.02
CA VAL A 243 -6.73 -6.02 -0.47
C VAL A 243 -7.23 -4.86 0.36
N MET A 244 -7.97 -3.91 -0.24
CA MET A 244 -8.41 -2.70 0.47
C MET A 244 -9.44 -2.97 1.57
N ASN A 245 -10.19 -4.08 1.51
CA ASN A 245 -11.08 -4.49 2.59
C ASN A 245 -10.29 -5.16 3.73
N LYS A 246 -9.76 -4.33 4.63
CA LYS A 246 -8.95 -4.77 5.78
C LYS A 246 -9.69 -5.67 6.76
N PHE A 247 -11.02 -5.54 6.84
CA PHE A 247 -11.85 -6.37 7.75
C PHE A 247 -11.95 -7.80 7.26
N SER A 248 -12.25 -7.99 5.97
CA SER A 248 -12.31 -9.33 5.38
C SER A 248 -10.93 -10.01 5.42
N LEU A 249 -9.86 -9.26 5.14
CA LEU A 249 -8.49 -9.77 5.28
C LEU A 249 -8.18 -10.21 6.72
N ASN A 250 -8.54 -9.40 7.72
CA ASN A 250 -8.33 -9.75 9.13
C ASN A 250 -9.11 -11.01 9.56
N ARG A 251 -10.33 -11.20 9.06
CA ARG A 251 -11.11 -12.42 9.32
C ARG A 251 -10.39 -13.63 8.75
N MET A 252 -10.02 -13.61 7.50
CA MET A 252 -9.37 -14.75 6.83
C MET A 252 -8.02 -15.12 7.46
N ILE A 253 -7.21 -14.13 7.86
CA ILE A 253 -5.93 -14.38 8.55
C ILE A 253 -6.17 -14.90 9.99
N GLY A 254 -7.28 -14.54 10.63
CA GLY A 254 -7.62 -14.99 11.97
C GLY A 254 -8.07 -16.45 12.06
N GLU A 255 -8.48 -17.03 10.93
CA GLU A 255 -8.94 -18.43 10.80
C GLU A 255 -7.77 -19.37 10.43
N MET A 256 -6.60 -18.85 10.09
CA MET A 256 -5.37 -19.58 9.74
C MET A 256 -4.45 -19.72 10.96
#